data_7853d8972e12073d1b82b8fb676e4cf3
#
_entry.id   7853d8972e12073d1b82b8fb676e4cf3
#
_cell.length_a   1.000
_cell.length_b   1.000
_cell.length_c   1.000
_cell.angle_alpha   90.00
_cell.angle_beta   90.00
_cell.angle_gamma   90.00
#
_symmetry.space_group_name_H-M   'P 1'
#
loop_
_entity.id
_entity.type
_entity.pdbx_description
1 polymer ?
#
loop_
_entity_poly.entity_id
_entity_poly.type
_entity_poly.pdbx_seq_one_letter_code
_entity_poly.pdbx_strand_id
1 'polypeptide(L)'
;MNRHPQLRFHLPELETFLVVLEEGSFSRAAERLCVSQPSVSSRVKRLEDVLRVKLIERTTRSVQATEDGELLRNAAHEALAGLYAVLGQFRDRSEAARNRVVIAATPMLAATYLPTIIHSYSERFPDVQVVLRDMPFDALLKAVGDGSADIGATEQ
;
A
#
# COMPACT_ATOMS: atom_id res chain seq x y z
N MET A 1 8.84 -26.07 16.90
CA MET A 1 7.68 -25.98 15.99
C MET A 1 6.69 -25.00 16.61
N ASN A 2 6.75 -23.71 16.24
CA ASN A 2 5.83 -22.68 16.75
C ASN A 2 4.44 -22.92 16.14
N ARG A 3 3.53 -23.51 16.92
CA ARG A 3 2.10 -23.49 16.58
C ARG A 3 1.57 -22.11 16.89
N HIS A 4 1.58 -21.19 15.91
CA HIS A 4 0.76 -20.00 16.03
C HIS A 4 -0.69 -20.43 16.21
N PRO A 5 -1.39 -19.92 17.24
CA PRO A 5 -2.82 -20.17 17.36
C PRO A 5 -3.49 -19.71 16.06
N GLN A 6 -4.28 -20.60 15.45
CA GLN A 6 -5.01 -20.22 14.23
C GLN A 6 -6.00 -19.12 14.62
N LEU A 7 -5.75 -17.92 14.11
CA LEU A 7 -6.71 -16.83 14.22
C LEU A 7 -7.97 -17.23 13.44
N ARG A 8 -9.06 -17.49 14.18
CA ARG A 8 -10.34 -17.93 13.59
C ARG A 8 -11.24 -16.79 13.17
N PHE A 9 -10.73 -15.55 13.15
CA PHE A 9 -11.44 -14.38 12.67
C PHE A 9 -10.70 -13.79 11.46
N HIS A 10 -11.40 -12.96 10.68
CA HIS A 10 -10.86 -12.34 9.48
C HIS A 10 -10.52 -10.86 9.74
N LEU A 11 -9.56 -10.33 9.00
CA LEU A 11 -9.13 -8.94 9.10
C LEU A 11 -10.29 -7.92 9.05
N PRO A 12 -11.32 -8.06 8.17
CA PRO A 12 -12.46 -7.14 8.15
C PRO A 12 -13.28 -7.10 9.44
N GLU A 13 -13.27 -8.15 10.25
CA GLU A 13 -13.95 -8.17 11.55
C GLU A 13 -13.20 -7.31 12.56
N LEU A 14 -11.86 -7.42 12.57
CA LEU A 14 -10.98 -6.61 13.40
C LEU A 14 -11.04 -5.13 13.00
N GLU A 15 -10.94 -4.82 11.72
CA GLU A 15 -11.05 -3.45 11.20
C GLU A 15 -12.40 -2.83 11.55
N THR A 16 -13.50 -3.59 11.39
CA THR A 16 -14.84 -3.13 11.76
C THR A 16 -14.94 -2.78 13.25
N PHE A 17 -14.36 -3.60 14.13
CA PHE A 17 -14.30 -3.33 15.57
C PHE A 17 -13.56 -2.03 15.87
N LEU A 18 -12.38 -1.82 15.26
CA LEU A 18 -11.59 -0.59 15.44
C LEU A 18 -12.36 0.65 14.99
N VAL A 19 -12.97 0.59 13.80
CA VAL A 19 -13.77 1.71 13.25
C VAL A 19 -14.99 2.02 14.13
N VAL A 20 -15.64 1.00 14.70
CA VAL A 20 -16.76 1.21 15.63
C VAL A 20 -16.32 1.98 16.89
N LEU A 21 -15.15 1.67 17.43
CA LEU A 21 -14.60 2.38 18.59
C LEU A 21 -14.18 3.80 18.24
N GLU A 22 -13.53 4.01 17.09
CA GLU A 22 -13.15 5.35 16.61
C GLU A 22 -14.37 6.26 16.41
N GLU A 23 -15.41 5.75 15.77
CA GLU A 23 -16.63 6.49 15.49
C GLU A 23 -17.55 6.62 16.73
N GLY A 24 -17.39 5.77 17.74
CA GLY A 24 -18.29 5.70 18.88
C GLY A 24 -19.75 5.38 18.49
N SER A 25 -19.96 4.83 17.28
CA SER A 25 -21.29 4.60 16.71
C SER A 25 -21.26 3.52 15.65
N PHE A 26 -22.15 2.54 15.76
CA PHE A 26 -22.32 1.49 14.77
C PHE A 26 -22.86 2.02 13.42
N SER A 27 -23.71 3.05 13.46
CA SER A 27 -24.25 3.67 12.24
C SER A 27 -23.18 4.46 11.49
N ARG A 28 -22.40 5.29 12.17
CA ARG A 28 -21.29 6.03 11.55
C ARG A 28 -20.20 5.09 11.04
N ALA A 29 -19.89 4.03 11.77
CA ALA A 29 -18.97 3.00 11.31
C ALA A 29 -19.47 2.31 10.02
N ALA A 30 -20.78 2.07 9.91
CA ALA A 30 -21.39 1.50 8.72
C ALA A 30 -21.27 2.44 7.50
N GLU A 31 -21.51 3.74 7.70
CA GLU A 31 -21.32 4.77 6.66
C GLU A 31 -19.86 4.85 6.21
N ARG A 32 -18.92 4.92 7.15
CA ARG A 32 -17.48 4.97 6.85
C ARG A 32 -16.97 3.73 6.11
N LEU A 33 -17.49 2.55 6.45
CA LEU A 33 -17.11 1.28 5.81
C LEU A 33 -17.92 0.97 4.56
N CYS A 34 -18.88 1.82 4.16
CA CYS A 34 -19.78 1.63 3.03
C CYS A 34 -20.53 0.28 3.09
N VAL A 35 -20.99 -0.12 4.28
CA VAL A 35 -21.78 -1.34 4.52
C VAL A 35 -23.03 -1.04 5.34
N SER A 36 -23.94 -2.02 5.46
CA SER A 36 -25.13 -1.86 6.32
C SER A 36 -24.77 -1.96 7.80
N GLN A 37 -25.49 -1.25 8.66
CA GLN A 37 -25.30 -1.32 10.11
C GLN A 37 -25.51 -2.75 10.68
N PRO A 38 -26.46 -3.58 10.22
CA PRO A 38 -26.52 -4.99 10.58
C PRO A 38 -25.23 -5.78 10.26
N SER A 39 -24.57 -5.47 9.14
CA SER A 39 -23.30 -6.09 8.77
C SER A 39 -22.19 -5.72 9.76
N VAL A 40 -22.12 -4.47 10.17
CA VAL A 40 -21.16 -4.01 11.20
C VAL A 40 -21.41 -4.74 12.52
N SER A 41 -22.66 -4.81 12.95
CA SER A 41 -23.03 -5.53 14.19
C SER A 41 -22.72 -7.01 14.12
N SER A 42 -22.94 -7.65 12.97
CA SER A 42 -22.64 -9.07 12.75
C SER A 42 -21.13 -9.34 12.79
N ARG A 43 -20.32 -8.47 12.18
CA ARG A 43 -18.85 -8.60 12.17
C ARG A 43 -18.27 -8.49 13.59
N VAL A 44 -18.70 -7.48 14.36
CA VAL A 44 -18.25 -7.30 15.74
C VAL A 44 -18.68 -8.48 16.60
N LYS A 45 -19.94 -8.92 16.49
CA LYS A 45 -20.45 -10.09 17.23
C LYS A 45 -19.63 -11.35 16.92
N ARG A 46 -19.31 -11.59 15.65
CA ARG A 46 -18.52 -12.75 15.24
C ARG A 46 -17.11 -12.71 15.83
N LEU A 47 -16.49 -11.55 15.90
CA LEU A 47 -15.20 -11.36 16.55
C LEU A 47 -15.29 -11.70 18.05
N GLU A 48 -16.30 -11.18 18.77
CA GLU A 48 -16.58 -11.49 20.17
C GLU A 48 -16.83 -12.98 20.39
N ASP A 49 -17.64 -13.61 19.51
CA ASP A 49 -17.97 -15.05 19.61
C ASP A 49 -16.72 -15.95 19.45
N VAL A 50 -15.82 -15.59 18.52
CA VAL A 50 -14.55 -16.29 18.30
C VAL A 50 -13.60 -16.13 19.47
N LEU A 51 -13.50 -14.94 20.02
CA LEU A 51 -12.62 -14.62 21.16
C LEU A 51 -13.25 -15.02 22.51
N ARG A 52 -14.57 -15.27 22.55
CA ARG A 52 -15.35 -15.61 23.73
C ARG A 52 -15.32 -14.54 24.82
N VAL A 53 -15.17 -13.29 24.42
CA VAL A 53 -15.19 -12.12 25.28
C VAL A 53 -16.07 -11.02 24.69
N LYS A 54 -16.56 -10.10 25.52
CA LYS A 54 -17.21 -8.88 25.08
C LYS A 54 -16.13 -7.81 24.86
N LEU A 55 -16.13 -7.22 23.69
CA LEU A 55 -15.18 -6.17 23.31
C LEU A 55 -15.78 -4.78 23.38
N ILE A 56 -17.11 -4.69 23.23
CA ILE A 56 -17.85 -3.42 23.20
C ILE A 56 -19.01 -3.46 24.19
N GLU A 57 -19.05 -2.45 25.06
CA GLU A 57 -20.22 -2.12 25.85
C GLU A 57 -21.09 -1.11 25.10
N ARG A 58 -22.38 -1.48 24.98
CA ARG A 58 -23.40 -0.63 24.35
C ARG A 58 -24.36 -0.14 25.41
N THR A 59 -24.47 1.16 25.52
CA THR A 59 -25.60 1.81 26.20
C THR A 59 -26.44 2.55 25.17
N THR A 60 -27.60 3.03 25.57
CA THR A 60 -28.45 3.89 24.69
C THR A 60 -27.77 5.20 24.29
N ARG A 61 -26.68 5.58 24.96
CA ARG A 61 -26.00 6.87 24.78
C ARG A 61 -24.54 6.76 24.36
N SER A 62 -23.91 5.60 24.50
CA SER A 62 -22.46 5.44 24.21
C SER A 62 -22.11 4.03 23.72
N VAL A 63 -21.06 3.99 22.92
CA VAL A 63 -20.36 2.80 22.49
C VAL A 63 -18.94 2.94 23.02
N GLN A 64 -18.53 2.03 23.91
CA GLN A 64 -17.21 2.08 24.57
C GLN A 64 -16.57 0.70 24.51
N ALA A 65 -15.24 0.65 24.53
CA ALA A 65 -14.52 -0.61 24.66
C ALA A 65 -14.63 -1.15 26.09
N THR A 66 -14.71 -2.46 26.22
CA THR A 66 -14.44 -3.16 27.49
C THR A 66 -12.93 -3.17 27.77
N GLU A 67 -12.50 -3.69 28.92
CA GLU A 67 -11.07 -3.91 29.20
C GLU A 67 -10.41 -4.83 28.13
N ASP A 68 -11.08 -5.93 27.76
CA ASP A 68 -10.65 -6.82 26.68
C ASP A 68 -10.65 -6.11 25.32
N GLY A 69 -11.63 -5.23 25.09
CA GLY A 69 -11.71 -4.39 23.91
C GLY A 69 -10.53 -3.42 23.80
N GLU A 70 -10.15 -2.76 24.89
CA GLU A 70 -8.98 -1.88 24.94
C GLU A 70 -7.68 -2.66 24.69
N LEU A 71 -7.54 -3.83 25.32
CA LEU A 71 -6.39 -4.71 25.10
C LEU A 71 -6.25 -5.08 23.61
N LEU A 72 -7.36 -5.54 23.00
CA LEU A 72 -7.36 -5.90 21.57
C LEU A 72 -7.10 -4.69 20.68
N ARG A 73 -7.68 -3.53 20.98
CA ARG A 73 -7.47 -2.28 20.22
C ARG A 73 -6.00 -1.92 20.14
N ASN A 74 -5.31 -1.91 21.27
CA ASN A 74 -3.90 -1.55 21.36
C ASN A 74 -3.01 -2.54 20.57
N ALA A 75 -3.21 -3.84 20.78
CA ALA A 75 -2.49 -4.88 20.06
C ALA A 75 -2.75 -4.83 18.54
N ALA A 76 -3.99 -4.56 18.12
CA ALA A 76 -4.37 -4.46 16.72
C ALA A 76 -3.74 -3.24 16.04
N HIS A 77 -3.72 -2.08 16.72
CA HIS A 77 -3.06 -0.89 16.17
C HIS A 77 -1.58 -1.11 15.90
N GLU A 78 -0.85 -1.73 16.83
CA GLU A 78 0.57 -2.05 16.64
C GLU A 78 0.77 -3.03 15.47
N ALA A 79 0.00 -4.10 15.41
CA ALA A 79 0.10 -5.11 14.37
C ALA A 79 -0.23 -4.55 12.98
N LEU A 80 -1.32 -3.79 12.87
CA LEU A 80 -1.75 -3.19 11.60
C LEU A 80 -0.80 -2.08 11.14
N ALA A 81 -0.26 -1.27 12.04
CA ALA A 81 0.74 -0.26 11.68
C ALA A 81 1.96 -0.88 11.00
N GLY A 82 2.46 -1.99 11.54
CA GLY A 82 3.56 -2.75 10.92
C GLY A 82 3.21 -3.29 9.54
N LEU A 83 2.00 -3.84 9.40
CA LEU A 83 1.52 -4.36 8.11
C LEU A 83 1.38 -3.23 7.07
N TYR A 84 0.73 -2.13 7.43
CA TYR A 84 0.55 -0.99 6.52
C TYR A 84 1.87 -0.35 6.11
N ALA A 85 2.87 -0.29 7.00
CA ALA A 85 4.21 0.19 6.66
C ALA A 85 4.86 -0.68 5.55
N VAL A 86 4.74 -2.01 5.64
CA VAL A 86 5.27 -2.92 4.60
C VAL A 86 4.48 -2.79 3.30
N LEU A 87 3.15 -2.70 3.36
CA LEU A 87 2.31 -2.49 2.18
C LEU A 87 2.61 -1.15 1.49
N GLY A 88 2.89 -0.10 2.28
CA GLY A 88 3.37 1.19 1.76
C GLY A 88 4.66 1.03 0.96
N GLN A 89 5.65 0.32 1.49
CA GLN A 89 6.91 0.06 0.77
C GLN A 89 6.70 -0.68 -0.56
N PHE A 90 5.75 -1.62 -0.64
CA PHE A 90 5.45 -2.30 -1.90
C PHE A 90 4.81 -1.35 -2.92
N ARG A 91 3.92 -0.46 -2.46
CA ARG A 91 3.32 0.56 -3.31
C ARG A 91 4.37 1.52 -3.83
N ASP A 92 5.23 2.05 -2.96
CA ASP A 92 6.31 2.97 -3.33
C ASP A 92 7.28 2.34 -4.34
N ARG A 93 7.63 1.05 -4.15
CA ARG A 93 8.44 0.30 -5.13
C ARG A 93 7.73 0.14 -6.46
N SER A 94 6.42 -0.13 -6.46
CA SER A 94 5.63 -0.28 -7.68
C SER A 94 5.48 1.06 -8.42
N GLU A 95 5.28 2.15 -7.70
CA GLU A 95 5.21 3.50 -8.27
C GLU A 95 6.58 3.95 -8.81
N ALA A 96 7.66 3.73 -8.08
CA ALA A 96 9.02 4.00 -8.55
C ALA A 96 9.37 3.18 -9.81
N ALA A 97 8.91 1.93 -9.90
CA ALA A 97 9.10 1.11 -11.09
C ALA A 97 8.27 1.61 -12.29
N ARG A 98 7.06 2.13 -12.06
CA ARG A 98 6.18 2.68 -13.10
C ARG A 98 6.63 4.05 -13.59
N ASN A 99 7.24 4.84 -12.71
CA ASN A 99 7.70 6.19 -13.01
C ASN A 99 9.18 6.21 -13.42
N ARG A 100 9.73 5.10 -13.87
CA ARG A 100 11.10 4.98 -14.32
C ARG A 100 11.15 4.77 -15.82
N VAL A 101 11.92 5.61 -16.54
CA VAL A 101 12.17 5.47 -17.97
C VAL A 101 13.66 5.19 -18.18
N VAL A 102 13.99 4.10 -18.85
CA VAL A 102 15.35 3.72 -19.19
C VAL A 102 15.62 4.08 -20.65
N ILE A 103 16.57 4.95 -20.90
CA ILE A 103 17.02 5.34 -22.24
C ILE A 103 18.36 4.68 -22.49
N ALA A 104 18.44 3.80 -23.51
CA ALA A 104 19.69 3.31 -24.05
C ALA A 104 20.12 4.24 -25.19
N ALA A 105 21.38 4.69 -25.20
CA ALA A 105 21.88 5.60 -26.22
C ALA A 105 23.29 5.25 -26.66
N THR A 106 23.63 5.60 -27.88
CA THR A 106 25.04 5.58 -28.32
C THR A 106 25.86 6.58 -27.50
N PRO A 107 27.18 6.31 -27.27
CA PRO A 107 28.00 7.15 -26.39
C PRO A 107 28.01 8.64 -26.77
N MET A 108 27.97 8.96 -28.06
CA MET A 108 27.96 10.33 -28.51
C MET A 108 26.68 11.07 -28.09
N LEU A 109 25.51 10.49 -28.30
CA LEU A 109 24.25 11.08 -27.90
C LEU A 109 24.10 11.17 -26.39
N ALA A 110 24.55 10.13 -25.69
CA ALA A 110 24.53 10.09 -24.22
C ALA A 110 25.40 11.19 -23.59
N ALA A 111 26.52 11.54 -24.23
CA ALA A 111 27.42 12.56 -23.71
C ALA A 111 27.05 14.00 -24.14
N THR A 112 26.37 14.18 -25.27
CA THR A 112 26.17 15.53 -25.87
C THR A 112 24.75 16.08 -25.72
N TYR A 113 23.78 15.40 -26.29
CA TYR A 113 22.41 15.94 -26.39
C TYR A 113 21.47 15.49 -25.29
N LEU A 114 21.52 14.22 -24.92
CA LEU A 114 20.56 13.66 -23.98
C LEU A 114 20.61 14.27 -22.57
N PRO A 115 21.75 14.63 -21.97
CA PRO A 115 21.78 15.24 -20.65
C PRO A 115 20.95 16.52 -20.55
N THR A 116 21.02 17.39 -21.55
CA THR A 116 20.25 18.62 -21.58
C THR A 116 18.76 18.39 -21.72
N ILE A 117 18.38 17.42 -22.58
CA ILE A 117 16.97 17.04 -22.79
C ILE A 117 16.41 16.41 -21.51
N ILE A 118 17.16 15.50 -20.88
CA ILE A 118 16.77 14.82 -19.63
C ILE A 118 16.63 15.84 -18.50
N HIS A 119 17.54 16.81 -18.41
CA HIS A 119 17.45 17.87 -17.41
C HIS A 119 16.15 18.67 -17.56
N SER A 120 15.86 19.17 -18.75
CA SER A 120 14.62 19.92 -19.02
C SER A 120 13.35 19.08 -18.81
N TYR A 121 13.43 17.79 -19.10
CA TYR A 121 12.31 16.85 -18.81
C TYR A 121 12.09 16.66 -17.32
N SER A 122 13.18 16.48 -16.55
CA SER A 122 13.11 16.28 -15.09
C SER A 122 12.59 17.50 -14.34
N GLU A 123 12.88 18.72 -14.84
CA GLU A 123 12.28 19.94 -14.29
C GLU A 123 10.75 19.97 -14.47
N ARG A 124 10.26 19.45 -15.59
CA ARG A 124 8.82 19.45 -15.91
C ARG A 124 8.07 18.26 -15.28
N PHE A 125 8.77 17.14 -15.08
CA PHE A 125 8.21 15.88 -14.55
C PHE A 125 9.10 15.33 -13.43
N PRO A 126 9.11 15.97 -12.25
CA PRO A 126 10.01 15.61 -11.15
C PRO A 126 9.76 14.21 -10.58
N ASP A 127 8.57 13.65 -10.75
CA ASP A 127 8.19 12.33 -10.27
C ASP A 127 8.69 11.19 -11.18
N VAL A 128 9.26 11.52 -12.36
CA VAL A 128 9.76 10.51 -13.31
C VAL A 128 11.27 10.38 -13.21
N GLN A 129 11.75 9.20 -12.86
CA GLN A 129 13.16 8.87 -12.85
C GLN A 129 13.63 8.49 -14.27
N VAL A 130 14.46 9.29 -14.88
CA VAL A 130 15.11 8.95 -16.15
C VAL A 130 16.48 8.35 -15.89
N VAL A 131 16.72 7.14 -16.43
CA VAL A 131 18.00 6.43 -16.36
C VAL A 131 18.60 6.39 -17.75
N LEU A 132 19.72 7.07 -17.93
CA LEU A 132 20.48 7.04 -19.19
C LEU A 132 21.56 5.94 -19.10
N ARG A 133 21.64 5.08 -20.13
CA ARG A 133 22.65 4.04 -20.30
C ARG A 133 23.32 4.21 -21.64
N ASP A 134 24.62 4.46 -21.63
CA ASP A 134 25.41 4.48 -22.86
C ASP A 134 25.87 3.07 -23.21
N MET A 135 25.75 2.71 -24.50
CA MET A 135 26.15 1.41 -25.00
C MET A 135 26.33 1.43 -26.53
N PRO A 136 27.11 0.48 -27.09
CA PRO A 136 27.22 0.30 -28.53
C PRO A 136 25.86 -0.02 -29.19
N PHE A 137 25.73 0.30 -30.48
CA PHE A 137 24.49 0.16 -31.25
C PHE A 137 23.86 -1.24 -31.18
N ASP A 138 24.65 -2.31 -31.30
CA ASP A 138 24.14 -3.69 -31.26
C ASP A 138 23.57 -4.04 -29.87
N ALA A 139 24.19 -3.55 -28.79
CA ALA A 139 23.71 -3.73 -27.42
C ALA A 139 22.44 -2.90 -27.18
N LEU A 140 22.34 -1.71 -27.76
CA LEU A 140 21.17 -0.85 -27.71
C LEU A 140 19.96 -1.54 -28.34
N LEU A 141 20.10 -2.10 -29.54
CA LEU A 141 19.01 -2.83 -30.20
C LEU A 141 18.51 -4.01 -29.34
N LYS A 142 19.46 -4.74 -28.74
CA LYS A 142 19.12 -5.85 -27.84
C LYS A 142 18.40 -5.36 -26.60
N ALA A 143 18.87 -4.27 -25.97
CA ALA A 143 18.28 -3.73 -24.75
C ALA A 143 16.83 -3.24 -24.96
N VAL A 144 16.53 -2.67 -26.12
CA VAL A 144 15.16 -2.29 -26.48
C VAL A 144 14.33 -3.53 -26.80
N GLY A 145 14.91 -4.50 -27.51
CA GLY A 145 14.20 -5.72 -27.92
C GLY A 145 13.84 -6.64 -26.76
N ASP A 146 14.64 -6.71 -25.70
CA ASP A 146 14.38 -7.50 -24.50
C ASP A 146 13.69 -6.72 -23.37
N GLY A 147 13.37 -5.44 -23.59
CA GLY A 147 12.67 -4.58 -22.64
C GLY A 147 13.53 -4.11 -21.46
N SER A 148 14.86 -4.24 -21.52
CA SER A 148 15.77 -3.69 -20.50
C SER A 148 16.02 -2.18 -20.69
N ALA A 149 15.63 -1.62 -21.82
CA ALA A 149 15.49 -0.19 -22.09
C ALA A 149 14.13 0.10 -22.74
N ASP A 150 13.50 1.19 -22.34
CA ASP A 150 12.20 1.62 -22.85
C ASP A 150 12.35 2.39 -24.18
N ILE A 151 13.47 3.09 -24.33
CA ILE A 151 13.77 3.96 -25.50
C ILE A 151 15.20 3.71 -25.95
N GLY A 152 15.40 3.63 -27.26
CA GLY A 152 16.71 3.60 -27.90
C GLY A 152 16.95 4.93 -28.64
N ALA A 153 18.12 5.56 -28.45
CA ALA A 153 18.54 6.76 -29.15
C ALA A 153 19.89 6.52 -29.86
N THR A 154 19.88 6.75 -31.17
CA THR A 154 21.05 6.58 -32.03
C THR A 154 21.09 7.68 -33.08
N GLU A 155 22.29 8.06 -33.52
CA GLU A 155 22.53 8.79 -34.74
C GLU A 155 22.45 7.87 -35.96
N GLN A 156 21.85 8.34 -37.03
CA GLN A 156 21.93 7.67 -38.36
C GLN A 156 23.14 8.14 -39.12
#